data_30a56384d4cb624f792ca9d128163bde
#
_entry.id   30a56384d4cb624f792ca9d128163bde
#
_cell.length_a   1.000
_cell.length_b   1.000
_cell.length_c   1.000
_cell.angle_alpha   90.00
_cell.angle_beta   90.00
_cell.angle_gamma   90.00
#
_symmetry.space_group_name_H-M   'P 1'
#
loop_
_entity.id
_entity.type
_entity.pdbx_description
1 polymer ?
#
loop_
_entity_poly.entity_id
_entity_poly.type
_entity_poly.pdbx_seq_one_letter_code
_entity_poly.pdbx_strand_id
1 'polypeptide(L)'
;MIQKIIGSFDIKPDDHIIEIGPGRGALTQPLSDSRCDLTLIEIDRDLAAELSVRFPDAGLINQDVMTIDFNMFAGKPLIRIIGNLPYNISTPLLFKLFDAGEHIHDMHFMLQREVVDRMTALPSTKAYGRLSVMAQLHCHTEKLFEVPPQAFSPRPKVQSAIIRLTPNNKATDVDKKLLESILIQAFSMRRKTIRNALRKFLTTDELESLHLNPQLRPENLTIDDYLACTRFVGNRP
;
A
#
# COMPACT_ATOMS: atom_id res chain seq x y z
N MET A 1 -18.14 -6.55 12.92
CA MET A 1 -17.07 -6.33 11.93
C MET A 1 -15.87 -5.60 12.57
N ILE A 2 -16.09 -4.47 13.23
CA ILE A 2 -15.03 -3.69 13.93
C ILE A 2 -14.17 -4.60 14.82
N GLN A 3 -14.77 -5.41 15.68
CA GLN A 3 -14.04 -6.35 16.54
C GLN A 3 -13.12 -7.31 15.78
N LYS A 4 -13.55 -7.76 14.57
CA LYS A 4 -12.73 -8.62 13.73
C LYS A 4 -11.53 -7.87 13.14
N ILE A 5 -11.71 -6.59 12.75
CA ILE A 5 -10.63 -5.74 12.24
C ILE A 5 -9.60 -5.50 13.36
N ILE A 6 -10.06 -5.05 14.53
CA ILE A 6 -9.19 -4.79 15.70
C ILE A 6 -8.46 -6.07 16.15
N GLY A 7 -9.18 -7.20 16.22
CA GLY A 7 -8.55 -8.48 16.57
C GLY A 7 -7.48 -8.94 15.58
N SER A 8 -7.63 -8.61 14.26
CA SER A 8 -6.60 -8.91 13.27
C SER A 8 -5.39 -7.97 13.33
N PHE A 9 -5.53 -6.81 13.96
CA PHE A 9 -4.45 -5.84 14.14
C PHE A 9 -3.55 -6.18 15.32
N ASP A 10 -4.04 -6.96 16.31
CA ASP A 10 -3.29 -7.46 17.48
C ASP A 10 -2.54 -6.35 18.23
N ILE A 11 -3.30 -5.39 18.77
CA ILE A 11 -2.79 -4.18 19.41
C ILE A 11 -2.05 -4.52 20.70
N LYS A 12 -0.88 -3.88 20.91
CA LYS A 12 -0.10 -3.93 22.16
C LYS A 12 -0.14 -2.56 22.86
N PRO A 13 -0.03 -2.52 24.19
CA PRO A 13 -0.06 -1.25 24.93
C PRO A 13 1.06 -0.27 24.57
N ASP A 14 2.20 -0.76 24.09
CA ASP A 14 3.38 0.01 23.68
C ASP A 14 3.41 0.33 22.17
N ASP A 15 2.37 -0.07 21.43
CA ASP A 15 2.24 0.31 20.03
C ASP A 15 2.02 1.82 19.88
N HIS A 16 2.70 2.44 18.90
CA HIS A 16 2.34 3.75 18.39
C HIS A 16 1.48 3.57 17.13
N ILE A 17 0.18 3.85 17.27
CA ILE A 17 -0.81 3.62 16.21
C ILE A 17 -1.23 4.94 15.60
N ILE A 18 -1.23 4.98 14.26
CA ILE A 18 -1.78 6.09 13.48
C ILE A 18 -3.05 5.63 12.78
N GLU A 19 -4.18 6.23 13.11
CA GLU A 19 -5.42 6.03 12.37
C GLU A 19 -5.59 7.11 11.30
N ILE A 20 -5.70 6.70 10.03
CA ILE A 20 -5.92 7.60 8.90
C ILE A 20 -7.41 7.62 8.56
N GLY A 21 -8.03 8.80 8.62
CA GLY A 21 -9.43 9.00 8.33
C GLY A 21 -10.36 8.34 9.35
N PRO A 22 -10.25 8.68 10.64
CA PRO A 22 -11.08 8.10 11.70
C PRO A 22 -12.58 8.36 11.50
N GLY A 23 -12.93 9.43 10.75
CA GLY A 23 -14.30 9.81 10.51
C GLY A 23 -15.06 10.01 11.83
N ARG A 24 -16.11 9.26 12.06
CA ARG A 24 -16.88 9.33 13.31
C ARG A 24 -16.32 8.45 14.45
N GLY A 25 -15.10 7.96 14.34
CA GLY A 25 -14.40 7.25 15.41
C GLY A 25 -14.82 5.80 15.62
N ALA A 26 -15.24 5.09 14.58
CA ALA A 26 -15.69 3.70 14.68
C ALA A 26 -14.55 2.72 15.03
N LEU A 27 -13.36 2.91 14.46
CA LEU A 27 -12.15 2.18 14.86
C LEU A 27 -11.43 2.87 16.01
N THR A 28 -11.50 4.20 16.11
CA THR A 28 -10.86 5.00 17.14
C THR A 28 -11.27 4.55 18.55
N GLN A 29 -12.55 4.25 18.77
CA GLN A 29 -13.04 3.84 20.10
C GLN A 29 -12.29 2.62 20.64
N PRO A 30 -12.27 1.46 19.96
CA PRO A 30 -11.54 0.30 20.47
C PRO A 30 -10.01 0.49 20.46
N LEU A 31 -9.46 1.37 19.60
CA LEU A 31 -8.04 1.74 19.64
C LEU A 31 -7.72 2.52 20.92
N SER A 32 -8.52 3.52 21.26
CA SER A 32 -8.38 4.30 22.48
C SER A 32 -8.54 3.44 23.75
N ASP A 33 -9.49 2.50 23.75
CA ASP A 33 -9.72 1.58 24.85
C ASP A 33 -8.51 0.66 25.12
N SER A 34 -7.65 0.43 24.12
CA SER A 34 -6.43 -0.41 24.27
C SER A 34 -5.28 0.29 24.98
N ARG A 35 -5.38 1.61 25.23
CA ARG A 35 -4.37 2.45 25.90
C ARG A 35 -3.00 2.50 25.16
N CYS A 36 -2.98 2.26 23.86
CA CYS A 36 -1.80 2.49 23.03
C CYS A 36 -1.54 3.99 22.81
N ASP A 37 -0.36 4.35 22.34
CA ASP A 37 -0.08 5.73 21.84
C ASP A 37 -0.82 5.93 20.53
N LEU A 38 -1.95 6.66 20.54
CA LEU A 38 -2.85 6.82 19.40
C LEU A 38 -2.73 8.20 18.80
N THR A 39 -2.49 8.28 17.50
CA THR A 39 -2.53 9.52 16.71
C THR A 39 -3.60 9.40 15.62
N LEU A 40 -4.47 10.41 15.51
CA LEU A 40 -5.54 10.51 14.52
C LEU A 40 -5.17 11.51 13.45
N ILE A 41 -5.34 11.17 12.18
CA ILE A 41 -5.16 12.07 11.04
C ILE A 41 -6.51 12.27 10.35
N GLU A 42 -7.09 13.46 10.47
CA GLU A 42 -8.40 13.78 9.91
C GLU A 42 -8.36 15.10 9.14
N ILE A 43 -8.85 15.11 7.91
CA ILE A 43 -8.90 16.31 7.07
C ILE A 43 -10.09 17.21 7.37
N ASP A 44 -11.22 16.62 7.77
CA ASP A 44 -12.45 17.35 8.08
C ASP A 44 -12.33 18.03 9.46
N ARG A 45 -12.48 19.35 9.48
CA ARG A 45 -12.32 20.16 10.69
C ARG A 45 -13.39 19.91 11.74
N ASP A 46 -14.63 19.67 11.30
CA ASP A 46 -15.75 19.47 12.22
C ASP A 46 -15.61 18.08 12.89
N LEU A 47 -15.27 17.04 12.10
CA LEU A 47 -14.95 15.72 12.64
C LEU A 47 -13.73 15.75 13.55
N ALA A 48 -12.67 16.47 13.20
CA ALA A 48 -11.49 16.62 14.03
C ALA A 48 -11.84 17.27 15.38
N ALA A 49 -12.68 18.30 15.40
CA ALA A 49 -13.16 18.93 16.64
C ALA A 49 -13.98 17.95 17.50
N GLU A 50 -14.89 17.17 16.89
CA GLU A 50 -15.66 16.15 17.61
C GLU A 50 -14.75 15.06 18.21
N LEU A 51 -13.74 14.60 17.44
CA LEU A 51 -12.78 13.59 17.87
C LEU A 51 -11.91 14.07 19.04
N SER A 52 -11.43 15.32 19.01
CA SER A 52 -10.60 15.88 20.09
C SER A 52 -11.33 15.95 21.42
N VAL A 53 -12.64 16.19 21.41
CA VAL A 53 -13.48 16.18 22.62
C VAL A 53 -13.75 14.77 23.08
N ARG A 54 -13.98 13.83 22.18
CA ARG A 54 -14.34 12.46 22.49
C ARG A 54 -13.15 11.60 22.89
N PHE A 55 -11.98 11.88 22.34
CA PHE A 55 -10.74 11.12 22.59
C PHE A 55 -9.59 12.07 22.99
N PRO A 56 -9.68 12.69 24.19
CA PRO A 56 -8.74 13.75 24.60
C PRO A 56 -7.31 13.24 24.80
N ASP A 57 -7.10 11.94 25.01
CA ASP A 57 -5.78 11.33 25.18
C ASP A 57 -5.11 10.96 23.85
N ALA A 58 -5.84 11.02 22.71
CA ALA A 58 -5.27 10.76 21.41
C ALA A 58 -4.64 12.03 20.81
N GLY A 59 -3.47 11.90 20.22
CA GLY A 59 -2.91 12.95 19.38
C GLY A 59 -3.82 13.19 18.16
N LEU A 60 -4.05 14.46 17.78
CA LEU A 60 -4.86 14.81 16.61
C LEU A 60 -4.10 15.70 15.66
N ILE A 61 -4.02 15.28 14.38
CA ILE A 61 -3.45 16.06 13.27
C ILE A 61 -4.59 16.37 12.29
N ASN A 62 -5.09 17.64 12.34
CA ASN A 62 -6.11 18.06 11.39
C ASN A 62 -5.46 18.55 10.09
N GLN A 63 -5.17 17.59 9.18
CA GLN A 63 -4.46 17.87 7.94
C GLN A 63 -4.78 16.82 6.88
N ASP A 64 -4.60 17.15 5.59
CA ASP A 64 -4.61 16.16 4.52
C ASP A 64 -3.42 15.21 4.67
N VAL A 65 -3.70 13.92 4.81
CA VAL A 65 -2.67 12.86 4.92
C VAL A 65 -1.69 12.88 3.75
N MET A 66 -2.12 13.34 2.58
CA MET A 66 -1.25 13.48 1.41
C MET A 66 -0.16 14.55 1.57
N THR A 67 -0.32 15.48 2.51
CA THR A 67 0.67 16.55 2.80
C THR A 67 1.57 16.22 3.99
N ILE A 68 1.25 15.19 4.79
CA ILE A 68 2.02 14.80 5.98
C ILE A 68 3.38 14.22 5.56
N ASP A 69 4.44 14.68 6.20
CA ASP A 69 5.75 14.04 6.14
C ASP A 69 5.87 12.97 7.24
N PHE A 70 5.85 11.68 6.86
CA PHE A 70 5.96 10.58 7.81
C PHE A 70 7.33 10.49 8.51
N ASN A 71 8.35 11.21 8.03
CA ASN A 71 9.63 11.35 8.73
C ASN A 71 9.49 12.04 10.11
N MET A 72 8.39 12.76 10.35
CA MET A 72 8.09 13.34 11.66
C MET A 72 7.95 12.27 12.76
N PHE A 73 7.73 11.02 12.39
CA PHE A 73 7.64 9.88 13.30
C PHE A 73 8.98 9.13 13.45
N ALA A 74 10.04 9.54 12.78
CA ALA A 74 11.38 8.94 12.91
C ALA A 74 11.91 9.03 14.35
N GLY A 75 12.66 8.00 14.78
CA GLY A 75 13.25 7.96 16.13
C GLY A 75 12.29 7.53 17.25
N LYS A 76 11.03 7.24 16.93
CA LYS A 76 10.04 6.59 17.81
C LYS A 76 10.05 5.07 17.56
N PRO A 77 9.37 4.26 18.40
CA PRO A 77 9.00 2.91 17.99
C PRO A 77 8.35 2.95 16.60
N LEU A 78 8.60 1.91 15.80
CA LEU A 78 8.00 1.84 14.47
C LEU A 78 6.48 1.99 14.57
N ILE A 79 5.92 2.88 13.75
CA ILE A 79 4.49 3.16 13.77
C ILE A 79 3.69 2.03 13.11
N ARG A 80 2.50 1.82 13.60
CA ARG A 80 1.50 0.93 13.02
C ARG A 80 0.36 1.77 12.47
N ILE A 81 -0.03 1.53 11.23
CA ILE A 81 -1.02 2.38 10.55
C ILE A 81 -2.30 1.59 10.31
N ILE A 82 -3.45 2.17 10.65
CA ILE A 82 -4.75 1.58 10.38
C ILE A 82 -5.66 2.63 9.72
N GLY A 83 -6.59 2.19 8.87
CA GLY A 83 -7.58 3.12 8.32
C GLY A 83 -8.55 2.48 7.35
N ASN A 84 -9.72 3.12 7.25
CA ASN A 84 -10.69 2.89 6.19
C ASN A 84 -10.47 3.95 5.11
N LEU A 85 -9.60 3.66 4.14
CA LEU A 85 -9.16 4.68 3.20
C LEU A 85 -10.23 5.02 2.15
N PRO A 86 -10.48 6.32 1.90
CA PRO A 86 -11.29 6.74 0.77
C PRO A 86 -10.72 6.20 -0.55
N TYR A 87 -11.57 5.64 -1.40
CA TYR A 87 -11.14 4.92 -2.61
C TYR A 87 -10.37 5.77 -3.60
N ASN A 88 -10.68 7.07 -3.68
CA ASN A 88 -10.04 8.02 -4.59
C ASN A 88 -8.59 8.35 -4.25
N ILE A 89 -8.19 8.27 -2.98
CA ILE A 89 -6.83 8.58 -2.52
C ILE A 89 -6.02 7.34 -2.12
N SER A 90 -6.65 6.16 -2.03
CA SER A 90 -6.00 4.96 -1.50
C SER A 90 -4.71 4.59 -2.24
N THR A 91 -4.72 4.57 -3.57
CA THR A 91 -3.52 4.22 -4.35
C THR A 91 -2.38 5.26 -4.21
N PRO A 92 -2.60 6.57 -4.40
CA PRO A 92 -1.56 7.57 -4.14
C PRO A 92 -1.01 7.53 -2.71
N LEU A 93 -1.88 7.35 -1.72
CA LEU A 93 -1.47 7.26 -0.32
C LEU A 93 -0.59 6.03 -0.06
N LEU A 94 -0.93 4.87 -0.62
CA LEU A 94 -0.10 3.67 -0.50
C LEU A 94 1.31 3.90 -1.04
N PHE A 95 1.47 4.55 -2.20
CA PHE A 95 2.81 4.87 -2.74
C PHE A 95 3.60 5.77 -1.79
N LYS A 96 2.95 6.80 -1.23
CA LYS A 96 3.57 7.67 -0.24
C LYS A 96 4.02 6.89 1.02
N LEU A 97 3.21 5.97 1.51
CA LEU A 97 3.54 5.12 2.67
C LEU A 97 4.65 4.11 2.35
N PHE A 98 4.72 3.62 1.12
CA PHE A 98 5.84 2.76 0.70
C PHE A 98 7.19 3.49 0.76
N ASP A 99 7.23 4.78 0.44
CA ASP A 99 8.45 5.58 0.55
C ASP A 99 8.87 5.83 2.01
N ALA A 100 7.90 5.84 2.95
CA ALA A 100 8.12 5.98 4.38
C ALA A 100 8.31 4.65 5.13
N GLY A 101 8.46 3.54 4.40
CA GLY A 101 8.42 2.18 4.94
C GLY A 101 9.40 1.88 6.09
N GLU A 102 10.55 2.58 6.17
CA GLU A 102 11.54 2.41 7.24
C GLU A 102 11.04 2.82 8.64
N HIS A 103 9.99 3.64 8.71
CA HIS A 103 9.38 4.09 9.97
C HIS A 103 8.13 3.31 10.34
N ILE A 104 7.70 2.36 9.48
CA ILE A 104 6.43 1.64 9.60
C ILE A 104 6.68 0.18 9.93
N HIS A 105 6.04 -0.31 11.00
CA HIS A 105 6.03 -1.73 11.35
C HIS A 105 5.07 -2.51 10.45
N ASP A 106 3.81 -2.09 10.40
CA ASP A 106 2.79 -2.66 9.52
C ASP A 106 1.66 -1.65 9.26
N MET A 107 0.87 -1.95 8.23
CA MET A 107 -0.29 -1.15 7.84
C MET A 107 -1.49 -2.08 7.62
N HIS A 108 -2.63 -1.73 8.19
CA HIS A 108 -3.89 -2.45 8.00
C HIS A 108 -4.92 -1.52 7.38
N PHE A 109 -5.29 -1.78 6.14
CA PHE A 109 -6.24 -0.93 5.44
C PHE A 109 -7.48 -1.70 5.00
N MET A 110 -8.61 -1.02 5.12
CA MET A 110 -9.83 -1.40 4.44
C MET A 110 -9.89 -0.69 3.10
N LEU A 111 -9.87 -1.48 2.02
CA LEU A 111 -9.86 -1.01 0.63
C LEU A 111 -10.94 -1.73 -0.18
N GLN A 112 -11.20 -1.26 -1.41
CA GLN A 112 -12.00 -2.03 -2.36
C GLN A 112 -11.38 -3.41 -2.59
N ARG A 113 -12.20 -4.47 -2.61
CA ARG A 113 -11.73 -5.85 -2.82
C ARG A 113 -10.87 -5.97 -4.08
N GLU A 114 -11.28 -5.31 -5.18
CA GLU A 114 -10.50 -5.36 -6.43
C GLU A 114 -9.08 -4.80 -6.24
N VAL A 115 -8.91 -3.72 -5.47
CA VAL A 115 -7.59 -3.13 -5.18
C VAL A 115 -6.74 -4.11 -4.37
N VAL A 116 -7.33 -4.73 -3.34
CA VAL A 116 -6.65 -5.75 -2.53
C VAL A 116 -6.26 -6.96 -3.38
N ASP A 117 -7.18 -7.47 -4.20
CA ASP A 117 -6.94 -8.61 -5.10
C ASP A 117 -5.80 -8.30 -6.10
N ARG A 118 -5.69 -7.04 -6.57
CA ARG A 118 -4.56 -6.61 -7.41
C ARG A 118 -3.25 -6.51 -6.65
N MET A 119 -3.25 -6.01 -5.41
CA MET A 119 -2.04 -5.89 -4.59
C MET A 119 -1.45 -7.25 -4.23
N THR A 120 -2.30 -8.25 -3.99
CA THR A 120 -1.90 -9.61 -3.61
C THR A 120 -1.81 -10.59 -4.78
N ALA A 121 -2.02 -10.13 -6.02
CA ALA A 121 -2.04 -10.96 -7.21
C ALA A 121 -0.66 -11.57 -7.51
N LEU A 122 -0.65 -12.84 -7.91
CA LEU A 122 0.55 -13.53 -8.38
C LEU A 122 0.77 -13.29 -9.89
N PRO A 123 2.03 -13.36 -10.37
CA PRO A 123 2.33 -13.33 -11.81
C PRO A 123 1.47 -14.30 -12.59
N SER A 124 1.19 -13.97 -13.85
CA SER A 124 0.36 -14.74 -14.78
C SER A 124 -1.13 -14.80 -14.43
N THR A 125 -1.60 -14.02 -13.46
CA THR A 125 -3.03 -13.89 -13.16
C THR A 125 -3.63 -12.63 -13.79
N LYS A 126 -4.96 -12.63 -14.01
CA LYS A 126 -5.68 -11.48 -14.59
C LYS A 126 -5.56 -10.20 -13.73
N ALA A 127 -5.46 -10.34 -12.42
CA ALA A 127 -5.37 -9.22 -11.49
C ALA A 127 -3.96 -8.61 -11.41
N TYR A 128 -2.92 -9.37 -11.79
CA TYR A 128 -1.53 -8.92 -11.71
C TYR A 128 -1.24 -7.72 -12.62
N GLY A 129 -0.57 -6.72 -12.07
CA GLY A 129 -0.27 -5.48 -12.76
C GLY A 129 0.73 -4.60 -12.02
N ARG A 130 0.89 -3.34 -12.46
CA ARG A 130 1.81 -2.38 -11.83
C ARG A 130 1.62 -2.30 -10.31
N LEU A 131 0.36 -2.23 -9.85
CA LEU A 131 0.06 -2.15 -8.42
C LEU A 131 0.53 -3.41 -7.66
N SER A 132 0.43 -4.59 -8.27
CA SER A 132 0.91 -5.84 -7.68
C SER A 132 2.42 -5.80 -7.47
N VAL A 133 3.18 -5.43 -8.52
CA VAL A 133 4.63 -5.33 -8.46
C VAL A 133 5.06 -4.32 -7.42
N MET A 134 4.51 -3.10 -7.45
CA MET A 134 4.90 -2.03 -6.51
C MET A 134 4.56 -2.39 -5.06
N ALA A 135 3.35 -2.90 -4.80
CA ALA A 135 2.96 -3.27 -3.44
C ALA A 135 3.84 -4.39 -2.87
N GLN A 136 4.07 -5.47 -3.64
CA GLN A 136 4.85 -6.62 -3.20
C GLN A 136 6.37 -6.37 -3.22
N LEU A 137 6.82 -5.35 -3.94
CA LEU A 137 8.20 -4.88 -3.89
C LEU A 137 8.49 -4.21 -2.55
N HIS A 138 7.58 -3.34 -2.09
CA HIS A 138 7.76 -2.55 -0.88
C HIS A 138 7.28 -3.28 0.39
N CYS A 139 6.31 -4.20 0.26
CA CYS A 139 5.68 -4.86 1.39
C CYS A 139 5.46 -6.36 1.13
N HIS A 140 5.49 -7.14 2.20
CA HIS A 140 4.73 -8.38 2.22
C HIS A 140 3.24 -8.04 2.28
N THR A 141 2.45 -8.57 1.33
CA THR A 141 1.03 -8.25 1.17
C THR A 141 0.16 -9.43 1.55
N GLU A 142 -0.78 -9.26 2.46
CA GLU A 142 -1.67 -10.32 2.94
C GLU A 142 -3.12 -9.85 2.95
N LYS A 143 -3.99 -10.48 2.14
CA LYS A 143 -5.44 -10.29 2.24
C LYS A 143 -5.97 -11.05 3.44
N LEU A 144 -6.45 -10.36 4.47
CA LEU A 144 -6.91 -10.99 5.70
C LEU A 144 -8.32 -11.55 5.57
N PHE A 145 -9.27 -10.71 5.15
CA PHE A 145 -10.67 -11.13 4.94
C PHE A 145 -11.46 -10.09 4.16
N GLU A 146 -12.60 -10.52 3.65
CA GLU A 146 -13.55 -9.65 2.95
C GLU A 146 -14.55 -9.01 3.94
N VAL A 147 -14.93 -7.77 3.61
CA VAL A 147 -15.92 -6.98 4.36
C VAL A 147 -17.13 -6.74 3.45
N PRO A 148 -18.29 -7.31 3.78
CA PRO A 148 -19.47 -7.16 2.95
C PRO A 148 -20.05 -5.74 3.05
N PRO A 149 -20.70 -5.22 2.00
CA PRO A 149 -21.26 -3.87 1.98
C PRO A 149 -22.25 -3.56 3.12
N GLN A 150 -22.90 -4.60 3.68
CA GLN A 150 -23.83 -4.48 4.80
C GLN A 150 -23.17 -4.03 6.12
N ALA A 151 -21.84 -4.12 6.19
CA ALA A 151 -21.08 -3.67 7.37
C ALA A 151 -20.92 -2.14 7.46
N PHE A 152 -21.40 -1.40 6.45
CA PHE A 152 -21.21 0.05 6.34
C PHE A 152 -22.54 0.82 6.38
N SER A 153 -22.46 2.04 6.86
CA SER A 153 -23.53 3.05 6.76
C SER A 153 -22.92 4.41 6.38
N PRO A 154 -23.23 4.95 5.19
CA PRO A 154 -24.00 4.38 4.10
C PRO A 154 -23.31 3.19 3.42
N ARG A 155 -24.08 2.32 2.78
CA ARG A 155 -23.57 1.15 2.05
C ARG A 155 -22.76 1.55 0.82
N PRO A 156 -21.53 1.06 0.64
CA PRO A 156 -20.80 1.22 -0.61
C PRO A 156 -21.38 0.32 -1.70
N LYS A 157 -21.15 0.70 -2.96
CA LYS A 157 -21.61 -0.08 -4.14
C LYS A 157 -20.73 -1.32 -4.40
N VAL A 158 -19.58 -1.42 -3.75
CA VAL A 158 -18.55 -2.47 -3.99
C VAL A 158 -18.19 -3.16 -2.69
N GLN A 159 -17.72 -4.39 -2.80
CA GLN A 159 -17.15 -5.13 -1.66
C GLN A 159 -15.81 -4.54 -1.25
N SER A 160 -15.52 -4.56 0.03
CA SER A 160 -14.23 -4.19 0.60
C SER A 160 -13.49 -5.42 1.11
N ALA A 161 -12.20 -5.27 1.37
CA ALA A 161 -11.39 -6.28 2.04
C ALA A 161 -10.37 -5.59 2.94
N ILE A 162 -9.94 -6.30 3.97
CA ILE A 162 -8.82 -5.89 4.83
C ILE A 162 -7.54 -6.50 4.26
N ILE A 163 -6.54 -5.64 4.10
CA ILE A 163 -5.18 -6.02 3.72
C ILE A 163 -4.22 -5.65 4.85
N ARG A 164 -3.27 -6.54 5.13
CA ARG A 164 -2.06 -6.24 5.91
C ARG A 164 -0.90 -6.02 4.96
N LEU A 165 -0.13 -4.99 5.20
CA LEU A 165 1.08 -4.63 4.47
C LEU A 165 2.22 -4.51 5.47
N THR A 166 3.22 -5.38 5.38
CA THR A 166 4.42 -5.31 6.22
C THR A 166 5.59 -4.89 5.36
N PRO A 167 6.20 -3.72 5.61
CA PRO A 167 7.33 -3.23 4.82
C PRO A 167 8.46 -4.26 4.72
N ASN A 168 9.10 -4.31 3.57
CA ASN A 168 10.26 -5.14 3.30
C ASN A 168 11.35 -4.32 2.59
N ASN A 169 12.60 -4.82 2.60
CA ASN A 169 13.76 -4.11 2.04
C ASN A 169 14.17 -4.62 0.64
N LYS A 170 13.26 -5.23 -0.13
CA LYS A 170 13.62 -5.86 -1.43
C LYS A 170 14.13 -4.90 -2.50
N ALA A 171 13.83 -3.60 -2.39
CA ALA A 171 14.07 -2.62 -3.46
C ALA A 171 15.20 -1.61 -3.19
N THR A 172 16.05 -1.84 -2.21
CA THR A 172 17.05 -0.84 -1.78
C THR A 172 18.18 -0.58 -2.78
N ASP A 173 18.37 -1.45 -3.77
CA ASP A 173 19.52 -1.45 -4.69
C ASP A 173 19.20 -1.05 -6.14
N VAL A 174 17.99 -0.56 -6.42
CA VAL A 174 17.58 -0.16 -7.77
C VAL A 174 17.11 1.30 -7.82
N ASP A 175 17.30 1.95 -8.96
CA ASP A 175 16.68 3.25 -9.24
C ASP A 175 15.15 3.11 -9.30
N LYS A 176 14.49 3.57 -8.25
CA LYS A 176 13.01 3.53 -8.11
C LYS A 176 12.30 4.23 -9.26
N LYS A 177 12.82 5.36 -9.75
CA LYS A 177 12.21 6.12 -10.86
C LYS A 177 12.31 5.37 -12.18
N LEU A 178 13.46 4.73 -12.42
CA LEU A 178 13.66 3.89 -13.60
C LEU A 178 12.73 2.67 -13.56
N LEU A 179 12.66 1.98 -12.42
CA LEU A 179 11.73 0.87 -12.24
C LEU A 179 10.29 1.27 -12.51
N GLU A 180 9.85 2.39 -11.93
CA GLU A 180 8.49 2.89 -12.16
C GLU A 180 8.24 3.18 -13.65
N SER A 181 9.20 3.77 -14.35
CA SER A 181 9.12 4.04 -15.79
C SER A 181 9.00 2.76 -16.62
N ILE A 182 9.78 1.72 -16.27
CA ILE A 182 9.71 0.40 -16.90
C ILE A 182 8.33 -0.24 -16.66
N LEU A 183 7.81 -0.19 -15.43
CA LEU A 183 6.50 -0.74 -15.09
C LEU A 183 5.36 -0.01 -15.78
N ILE A 184 5.39 1.32 -15.82
CA ILE A 184 4.39 2.12 -16.56
C ILE A 184 4.39 1.72 -18.05
N GLN A 185 5.56 1.64 -18.67
CA GLN A 185 5.69 1.24 -20.06
C GLN A 185 5.20 -0.19 -20.30
N ALA A 186 5.62 -1.14 -19.49
CA ALA A 186 5.24 -2.55 -19.56
C ALA A 186 3.71 -2.72 -19.50
N PHE A 187 3.08 -2.18 -18.46
CA PHE A 187 1.65 -2.38 -18.21
C PHE A 187 0.74 -1.47 -19.06
N SER A 188 1.25 -0.41 -19.66
CA SER A 188 0.52 0.33 -20.71
C SER A 188 0.33 -0.52 -21.99
N MET A 189 1.22 -1.47 -22.20
CA MET A 189 1.20 -2.41 -23.34
C MET A 189 0.94 -3.86 -22.91
N ARG A 190 0.16 -4.09 -21.86
CA ARG A 190 -0.07 -5.39 -21.18
C ARG A 190 -0.37 -6.56 -22.14
N ARG A 191 -1.11 -6.30 -23.25
CA ARG A 191 -1.47 -7.33 -24.25
C ARG A 191 -0.38 -7.66 -25.25
N LYS A 192 0.73 -6.92 -25.26
CA LYS A 192 1.88 -7.15 -26.15
C LYS A 192 2.93 -8.01 -25.46
N THR A 193 3.80 -8.64 -26.25
CA THR A 193 4.98 -9.33 -25.73
C THR A 193 5.94 -8.35 -25.08
N ILE A 194 6.78 -8.81 -24.15
CA ILE A 194 7.77 -7.96 -23.46
C ILE A 194 8.77 -7.37 -24.45
N ARG A 195 9.12 -8.09 -25.53
CA ARG A 195 9.91 -7.54 -26.64
C ARG A 195 9.33 -6.23 -27.17
N ASN A 196 8.03 -6.16 -27.32
CA ASN A 196 7.36 -4.95 -27.82
C ASN A 196 7.08 -3.94 -26.70
N ALA A 197 6.68 -4.41 -25.53
CA ALA A 197 6.32 -3.56 -24.39
C ALA A 197 7.54 -2.82 -23.84
N LEU A 198 8.69 -3.48 -23.75
CA LEU A 198 9.93 -2.93 -23.18
C LEU A 198 10.93 -2.42 -24.22
N ARG A 199 10.59 -2.37 -25.51
CA ARG A 199 11.51 -1.99 -26.61
C ARG A 199 12.21 -0.62 -26.44
N LYS A 200 11.65 0.27 -25.63
CA LYS A 200 12.28 1.56 -25.30
C LYS A 200 13.43 1.43 -24.30
N PHE A 201 13.47 0.34 -23.56
CA PHE A 201 14.43 0.09 -22.51
C PHE A 201 15.39 -1.05 -22.83
N LEU A 202 14.91 -2.12 -23.49
CA LEU A 202 15.65 -3.35 -23.72
C LEU A 202 15.43 -3.86 -25.13
N THR A 203 16.52 -4.32 -25.77
CA THR A 203 16.50 -5.07 -27.03
C THR A 203 16.09 -6.53 -26.78
N THR A 204 15.86 -7.28 -27.86
CA THR A 204 15.55 -8.72 -27.74
C THR A 204 16.73 -9.49 -27.15
N ASP A 205 17.95 -9.23 -27.63
CA ASP A 205 19.17 -9.91 -27.17
C ASP A 205 19.46 -9.64 -25.70
N GLU A 206 19.17 -8.41 -25.24
CA GLU A 206 19.32 -8.03 -23.82
C GLU A 206 18.29 -8.76 -22.93
N LEU A 207 17.05 -8.92 -23.42
CA LEU A 207 16.05 -9.72 -22.69
C LEU A 207 16.51 -11.19 -22.57
N GLU A 208 17.04 -11.77 -23.65
CA GLU A 208 17.56 -13.12 -23.67
C GLU A 208 18.80 -13.28 -22.76
N SER A 209 19.67 -12.28 -22.71
CA SER A 209 20.82 -12.26 -21.78
C SER A 209 20.42 -12.23 -20.31
N LEU A 210 19.22 -11.68 -20.02
CA LEU A 210 18.58 -11.72 -18.69
C LEU A 210 17.79 -13.03 -18.46
N HIS A 211 17.88 -14.02 -19.35
CA HIS A 211 17.11 -15.27 -19.33
C HIS A 211 15.59 -15.06 -19.38
N LEU A 212 15.14 -13.96 -19.97
CA LEU A 212 13.72 -13.66 -20.15
C LEU A 212 13.28 -14.04 -21.57
N ASN A 213 12.26 -14.87 -21.67
CA ASN A 213 11.68 -15.19 -22.98
C ASN A 213 10.96 -13.97 -23.55
N PRO A 214 11.42 -13.41 -24.72
CA PRO A 214 10.87 -12.18 -25.30
C PRO A 214 9.40 -12.29 -25.73
N GLN A 215 8.85 -13.49 -25.81
CA GLN A 215 7.44 -13.76 -26.16
C GLN A 215 6.48 -13.68 -24.96
N LEU A 216 6.99 -13.65 -23.74
CA LEU A 216 6.17 -13.43 -22.54
C LEU A 216 5.44 -12.07 -22.61
N ARG A 217 4.40 -11.94 -21.81
CA ARG A 217 3.71 -10.66 -21.61
C ARG A 217 4.14 -10.01 -20.29
N PRO A 218 3.95 -8.70 -20.11
CA PRO A 218 4.28 -8.01 -18.86
C PRO A 218 3.71 -8.69 -17.60
N GLU A 219 2.52 -9.27 -17.70
CA GLU A 219 1.87 -9.96 -16.56
C GLU A 219 2.53 -11.29 -16.19
N ASN A 220 3.41 -11.84 -17.02
CA ASN A 220 4.10 -13.10 -16.74
C ASN A 220 5.42 -12.90 -15.98
N LEU A 221 5.96 -11.67 -15.98
CA LEU A 221 7.22 -11.37 -15.31
C LEU A 221 7.02 -11.31 -13.78
N THR A 222 7.98 -11.88 -13.07
CA THR A 222 8.07 -11.76 -11.61
C THR A 222 8.62 -10.38 -11.20
N ILE A 223 8.59 -10.09 -9.92
CA ILE A 223 9.22 -8.87 -9.37
C ILE A 223 10.72 -8.91 -9.62
N ASP A 224 11.36 -10.06 -9.41
CA ASP A 224 12.81 -10.21 -9.60
C ASP A 224 13.21 -10.01 -11.08
N ASP A 225 12.37 -10.42 -12.04
CA ASP A 225 12.57 -10.13 -13.46
C ASP A 225 12.55 -8.62 -13.74
N TYR A 226 11.61 -7.88 -13.16
CA TYR A 226 11.56 -6.42 -13.28
C TYR A 226 12.75 -5.73 -12.62
N LEU A 227 13.22 -6.22 -11.47
CA LEU A 227 14.44 -5.74 -10.81
C LEU A 227 15.67 -6.01 -11.68
N ALA A 228 15.79 -7.19 -12.28
CA ALA A 228 16.87 -7.53 -13.20
C ALA A 228 16.89 -6.60 -14.41
N CYS A 229 15.73 -6.36 -15.03
CA CYS A 229 15.60 -5.39 -16.12
C CYS A 229 16.06 -3.99 -15.69
N THR A 230 15.65 -3.54 -14.50
CA THR A 230 15.97 -2.21 -14.00
C THR A 230 17.47 -2.05 -13.73
N ARG A 231 18.11 -3.04 -13.07
CA ARG A 231 19.56 -3.04 -12.84
C ARG A 231 20.34 -3.01 -14.16
N PHE A 232 19.92 -3.83 -15.12
CA PHE A 232 20.58 -3.89 -16.42
C PHE A 232 20.55 -2.55 -17.15
N VAL A 233 19.38 -1.90 -17.19
CA VAL A 233 19.22 -0.59 -17.83
C VAL A 233 19.96 0.51 -17.07
N GLY A 234 19.91 0.49 -15.73
CA GLY A 234 20.57 1.48 -14.87
C GLY A 234 22.10 1.42 -14.89
N ASN A 235 22.66 0.25 -15.18
CA ASN A 235 24.14 0.04 -15.27
C ASN A 235 24.71 0.28 -16.68
N ARG A 236 23.92 0.77 -17.61
CA ARG A 236 24.44 1.15 -18.94
C ARG A 236 25.39 2.35 -18.81
N PRO A 237 26.56 2.29 -19.49
CA PRO A 237 27.52 3.39 -19.50
C PRO A 237 26.95 4.67 -20.12
#